data_36741d153ce0601618931ba5c95b37a6
#
_entry.id   36741d153ce0601618931ba5c95b37a6
#
_cell.length_a   1.000
_cell.length_b   1.000
_cell.length_c   1.000
_cell.angle_alpha   90.00
_cell.angle_beta   90.00
_cell.angle_gamma   90.00
#
_symmetry.space_group_name_H-M   'P 1'
#
loop_
_entity.id
_entity.type
_entity.pdbx_description
1 polymer ?
#
loop_
_entity_poly.entity_id
_entity_poly.type
_entity_poly.pdbx_seq_one_letter_code
_entity_poly.pdbx_strand_id
1 'polypeptide(L)'
;WNLIIYDKNRIMKVMIYIISLCNKIHGGEIYMFQNERFCTCGVNEEVPIVLQCMMWNMVDTMEVESKDYFQVFELSEYDGMQKIVHSQEMPEYKMEYLIKLQGAPIFVGKVYVIDDKTHSTMLKAEEY
;
A
#
# COMPACT_ATOMS: atom_id res chain seq x y z
N TRP A 1 -4.23 -19.25 -0.83
CA TRP A 1 -3.21 -18.57 -0.02
C TRP A 1 -2.02 -18.19 -0.89
N ASN A 2 -1.95 -16.92 -1.28
CA ASN A 2 -0.78 -16.40 -1.96
C ASN A 2 0.04 -15.60 -0.95
N LEU A 3 1.13 -16.18 -0.46
CA LEU A 3 2.08 -15.52 0.41
C LEU A 3 3.25 -15.02 -0.45
N ILE A 4 3.45 -13.70 -0.47
CA ILE A 4 4.57 -13.10 -1.19
C ILE A 4 5.60 -12.62 -0.16
N ILE A 5 6.85 -13.07 -0.32
CA ILE A 5 7.97 -12.64 0.51
C ILE A 5 8.79 -11.62 -0.27
N TYR A 6 8.93 -10.42 0.30
CA TYR A 6 9.71 -9.35 -0.31
C TYR A 6 11.08 -9.19 0.35
N ASP A 7 12.10 -9.02 -0.48
CA ASP A 7 13.43 -8.61 -0.06
C ASP A 7 13.57 -7.08 -0.22
N LYS A 8 14.16 -6.42 0.77
CA LYS A 8 14.38 -4.96 0.80
C LYS A 8 15.03 -4.41 -0.47
N ASN A 9 16.02 -5.13 -1.01
CA ASN A 9 16.73 -4.68 -2.21
C ASN A 9 15.87 -4.74 -3.48
N ARG A 10 14.95 -5.69 -3.54
CA ARG A 10 13.96 -5.77 -4.64
C ARG A 10 12.92 -4.67 -4.52
N ILE A 11 12.50 -4.33 -3.31
CA ILE A 11 11.50 -3.30 -3.05
C ILE A 11 12.01 -1.93 -3.50
N MET A 12 13.25 -1.56 -3.18
CA MET A 12 13.84 -0.28 -3.59
C MET A 12 13.90 -0.13 -5.11
N LYS A 13 14.22 -1.20 -5.84
CA LYS A 13 14.22 -1.20 -7.31
C LYS A 13 12.81 -1.05 -7.88
N VAL A 14 11.84 -1.73 -7.29
CA VAL A 14 10.43 -1.65 -7.68
C VAL A 14 9.87 -0.26 -7.41
N MET A 15 10.22 0.36 -6.29
CA MET A 15 9.82 1.74 -5.95
C MET A 15 10.31 2.76 -6.99
N ILE A 16 11.57 2.70 -7.38
CA ILE A 16 12.14 3.60 -8.40
C ILE A 16 11.42 3.40 -9.74
N TYR A 17 11.12 2.16 -10.09
CA TYR A 17 10.38 1.83 -11.31
C TYR A 17 8.93 2.35 -11.28
N ILE A 18 8.25 2.25 -10.15
CA ILE A 18 6.86 2.72 -9.98
C ILE A 18 6.78 4.24 -10.02
N ILE A 19 7.70 4.95 -9.37
CA ILE A 19 7.78 6.41 -9.46
C ILE A 19 7.99 6.83 -10.93
N SER A 20 8.79 6.09 -11.68
CA SER A 20 9.00 6.30 -13.11
C SER A 20 7.75 6.03 -13.95
N LEU A 21 6.96 5.01 -13.59
CA LEU A 21 5.69 4.68 -14.27
C LEU A 21 4.58 5.68 -13.95
N CYS A 22 4.47 6.15 -12.72
CA CYS A 22 3.48 7.17 -12.33
C CYS A 22 3.64 8.47 -13.13
N ASN A 23 4.85 8.76 -13.60
CA ASN A 23 5.13 9.93 -14.44
C ASN A 23 4.78 9.73 -15.92
N LYS A 24 4.40 8.51 -16.33
CA LYS A 24 4.15 8.16 -17.75
C LYS A 24 2.68 7.93 -18.11
N ILE A 25 1.78 7.98 -17.14
CA ILE A 25 0.37 7.69 -17.44
C ILE A 25 -0.31 8.94 -17.97
N HIS A 26 -0.45 8.98 -19.29
CA HIS A 26 -1.22 9.97 -20.02
C HIS A 26 -2.33 9.27 -20.80
N GLY A 27 -3.57 9.51 -20.42
CA GLY A 27 -4.74 9.07 -21.16
C GLY A 27 -5.99 9.41 -20.38
N GLY A 28 -6.97 9.99 -21.00
CA GLY A 28 -8.17 10.58 -20.41
C GLY A 28 -9.14 9.64 -19.69
N GLU A 29 -8.72 8.46 -19.27
CA GLU A 29 -9.50 7.56 -18.43
C GLU A 29 -9.08 7.72 -16.98
N ILE A 30 -10.04 8.06 -16.11
CA ILE A 30 -9.81 8.17 -14.66
C ILE A 30 -9.90 6.78 -14.06
N TYR A 31 -8.75 6.18 -13.81
CA TYR A 31 -8.67 4.94 -13.06
C TYR A 31 -8.58 5.20 -11.56
N MET A 32 -9.15 4.31 -10.77
CA MET A 32 -9.08 4.37 -9.31
C MET A 32 -7.62 4.43 -8.83
N PHE A 33 -7.32 5.30 -7.86
CA PHE A 33 -6.00 5.55 -7.28
C PHE A 33 -4.93 6.12 -8.23
N GLN A 34 -5.31 6.60 -9.40
CA GLN A 34 -4.41 7.27 -10.36
C GLN A 34 -4.54 8.79 -10.32
N ASN A 35 -4.64 9.33 -9.14
CA ASN A 35 -4.71 10.76 -8.87
C ASN A 35 -3.57 11.15 -7.90
N GLU A 36 -3.59 12.40 -7.45
CA GLU A 36 -2.61 12.89 -6.49
C GLU A 36 -2.73 12.13 -5.16
N ARG A 37 -1.58 11.77 -4.57
CA ARG A 37 -1.49 10.93 -3.39
C ARG A 37 -0.96 11.70 -2.19
N PHE A 38 -1.61 11.51 -1.06
CA PHE A 38 -1.27 12.13 0.21
C PHE A 38 -1.15 11.08 1.31
N CYS A 39 -0.32 11.39 2.30
CA CYS A 39 -0.28 10.69 3.56
C CYS A 39 -0.60 11.68 4.68
N THR A 40 -1.36 11.23 5.67
CA THR A 40 -1.62 12.04 6.87
C THR A 40 -0.34 12.24 7.69
N CYS A 41 -0.35 13.23 8.58
CA CYS A 41 0.75 13.43 9.53
C CYS A 41 1.01 12.18 10.36
N GLY A 42 -0.04 11.50 10.83
CA GLY A 42 0.08 10.27 11.60
C GLY A 42 0.79 9.15 10.86
N VAL A 43 0.47 8.97 9.58
CA VAL A 43 1.18 8.00 8.73
C VAL A 43 2.65 8.40 8.56
N ASN A 44 2.92 9.67 8.26
CA ASN A 44 4.30 10.14 8.07
C ASN A 44 5.15 10.02 9.33
N GLU A 45 4.57 10.21 10.50
CA GLU A 45 5.28 10.15 11.77
C GLU A 45 5.52 8.72 12.26
N GLU A 46 4.57 7.81 12.05
CA GLU A 46 4.59 6.48 12.68
C GLU A 46 4.87 5.34 11.73
N VAL A 47 4.49 5.45 10.46
CA VAL A 47 4.66 4.37 9.49
C VAL A 47 5.96 4.55 8.71
N PRO A 48 6.89 3.59 8.78
CA PRO A 48 8.13 3.66 8.00
C PRO A 48 7.86 3.90 6.51
N ILE A 49 8.64 4.78 5.89
CA ILE A 49 8.45 5.15 4.47
C ILE A 49 8.47 3.94 3.53
N VAL A 50 9.29 2.94 3.83
CA VAL A 50 9.34 1.72 3.03
C VAL A 50 7.98 1.00 3.02
N LEU A 51 7.28 0.97 4.15
CA LEU A 51 5.96 0.36 4.25
C LEU A 51 4.90 1.20 3.52
N GLN A 52 4.97 2.52 3.60
CA GLN A 52 4.08 3.40 2.84
C GLN A 52 4.18 3.12 1.34
N CYS A 53 5.39 3.09 0.82
CA CYS A 53 5.63 2.82 -0.59
C CYS A 53 5.17 1.41 -1.00
N MET A 54 5.35 0.43 -0.13
CA MET A 54 4.87 -0.93 -0.39
C MET A 54 3.35 -1.00 -0.45
N MET A 55 2.66 -0.33 0.44
CA MET A 55 1.19 -0.30 0.43
C MET A 55 0.66 0.39 -0.83
N TRP A 56 1.25 1.50 -1.26
CA TRP A 56 0.91 2.11 -2.54
C TRP A 56 1.14 1.16 -3.72
N ASN A 57 2.25 0.43 -3.71
CA ASN A 57 2.53 -0.57 -4.74
C ASN A 57 1.52 -1.73 -4.72
N MET A 58 1.10 -2.17 -3.55
CA MET A 58 0.08 -3.22 -3.42
C MET A 58 -1.25 -2.79 -4.04
N VAL A 59 -1.64 -1.52 -3.86
CA VAL A 59 -2.83 -0.96 -4.53
C VAL A 59 -2.63 -0.92 -6.05
N ASP A 60 -1.47 -0.49 -6.52
CA ASP A 60 -1.20 -0.35 -7.95
C ASP A 60 -1.16 -1.69 -8.68
N THR A 61 -0.63 -2.72 -8.04
CA THR A 61 -0.38 -4.02 -8.67
C THR A 61 -1.41 -5.09 -8.33
N MET A 62 -2.42 -4.78 -7.52
CA MET A 62 -3.45 -5.76 -7.18
C MET A 62 -4.21 -6.23 -8.42
N GLU A 63 -4.38 -7.54 -8.51
CA GLU A 63 -5.13 -8.17 -9.61
C GLU A 63 -6.57 -8.39 -9.18
N VAL A 64 -7.44 -7.50 -9.59
CA VAL A 64 -8.87 -7.50 -9.27
C VAL A 64 -9.65 -6.92 -10.43
N GLU A 65 -10.88 -7.37 -10.64
CA GLU A 65 -11.76 -6.90 -11.71
C GLU A 65 -11.99 -5.38 -11.63
N SER A 66 -12.26 -4.88 -10.43
CA SER A 66 -12.34 -3.46 -10.15
C SER A 66 -11.84 -3.15 -8.75
N LYS A 67 -11.13 -2.03 -8.61
CA LYS A 67 -10.62 -1.59 -7.30
C LYS A 67 -11.72 -0.85 -6.55
N ASP A 68 -11.92 -1.25 -5.29
CA ASP A 68 -12.76 -0.50 -4.36
C ASP A 68 -12.06 0.80 -3.97
N TYR A 69 -12.82 1.86 -3.77
CA TYR A 69 -12.27 3.14 -3.31
C TYR A 69 -11.66 3.08 -1.91
N PHE A 70 -12.00 2.05 -1.14
CA PHE A 70 -11.58 1.87 0.24
C PHE A 70 -10.71 0.61 0.36
N GLN A 71 -9.41 0.81 0.52
CA GLN A 71 -8.44 -0.27 0.68
C GLN A 71 -8.00 -0.37 2.14
N VAL A 72 -7.91 -1.60 2.65
CA VAL A 72 -7.57 -1.87 4.05
C VAL A 72 -6.25 -2.62 4.14
N PHE A 73 -5.36 -2.14 5.01
CA PHE A 73 -4.09 -2.79 5.33
C PHE A 73 -4.02 -3.09 6.82
N GLU A 74 -3.85 -4.35 7.18
CA GLU A 74 -3.61 -4.77 8.55
C GLU A 74 -2.14 -5.16 8.69
N LEU A 75 -1.40 -4.41 9.51
CA LEU A 75 0.03 -4.61 9.72
C LEU A 75 0.26 -5.23 11.09
N SER A 76 1.06 -6.28 11.11
CA SER A 76 1.39 -7.03 12.33
C SER A 76 2.80 -7.61 12.23
N GLU A 77 3.27 -8.18 13.33
CA GLU A 77 4.52 -8.92 13.37
C GLU A 77 4.26 -10.42 13.29
N TYR A 78 5.04 -11.11 12.47
CA TYR A 78 5.03 -12.55 12.40
C TYR A 78 6.48 -13.08 12.28
N ASP A 79 6.93 -13.83 13.29
CA ASP A 79 8.27 -14.43 13.33
C ASP A 79 9.40 -13.43 13.03
N GLY A 80 9.33 -12.25 13.64
CA GLY A 80 10.30 -11.17 13.44
C GLY A 80 10.17 -10.44 12.10
N MET A 81 9.19 -10.78 11.29
CA MET A 81 8.93 -10.15 10.00
C MET A 81 7.72 -9.22 10.06
N GLN A 82 7.68 -8.25 9.17
CA GLN A 82 6.49 -7.45 8.96
C GLN A 82 5.48 -8.24 8.15
N LYS A 83 4.29 -8.43 8.71
CA LYS A 83 3.15 -8.99 8.01
C LYS A 83 2.21 -7.86 7.58
N ILE A 84 1.75 -7.90 6.33
CA ILE A 84 0.73 -6.98 5.81
C ILE A 84 -0.37 -7.81 5.17
N VAL A 85 -1.60 -7.56 5.57
CA VAL A 85 -2.79 -8.11 4.92
C VAL A 85 -3.51 -6.99 4.21
N HIS A 86 -3.56 -7.06 2.89
CA HIS A 86 -4.25 -6.10 2.03
C HIS A 86 -5.61 -6.66 1.63
N SER A 87 -6.67 -5.91 1.83
CA SER A 87 -8.03 -6.34 1.50
C SER A 87 -8.91 -5.20 1.00
N GLN A 88 -9.97 -5.55 0.28
CA GLN A 88 -11.11 -4.69 -0.06
C GLN A 88 -12.38 -5.52 0.04
N GLU A 89 -13.54 -4.87 0.13
CA GLU A 89 -14.82 -5.53 0.31
C GLU A 89 -15.47 -5.96 -1.01
N MET A 90 -15.57 -5.08 -1.99
CA MET A 90 -16.34 -5.33 -3.21
C MET A 90 -15.59 -4.91 -4.50
N PRO A 91 -15.23 -5.85 -5.37
CA PRO A 91 -15.29 -7.31 -5.16
C PRO A 91 -14.28 -7.74 -4.08
N GLU A 92 -14.58 -8.85 -3.42
CA GLU A 92 -13.73 -9.36 -2.35
C GLU A 92 -12.32 -9.65 -2.85
N TYR A 93 -11.34 -9.12 -2.12
CA TYR A 93 -9.91 -9.34 -2.37
C TYR A 93 -9.16 -9.38 -1.05
N LYS A 94 -8.25 -10.32 -0.94
CA LYS A 94 -7.37 -10.43 0.23
C LYS A 94 -6.04 -11.03 -0.17
N MET A 95 -4.95 -10.37 0.19
CA MET A 95 -3.59 -10.82 -0.06
C MET A 95 -2.73 -10.62 1.18
N GLU A 96 -1.93 -11.63 1.52
CA GLU A 96 -1.00 -11.57 2.65
C GLU A 96 0.44 -11.46 2.16
N TYR A 97 1.23 -10.61 2.84
CA TYR A 97 2.63 -10.37 2.53
C TYR A 97 3.47 -10.52 3.79
N LEU A 98 4.60 -11.22 3.68
CA LEU A 98 5.63 -11.25 4.70
C LEU A 98 6.88 -10.55 4.18
N ILE A 99 7.41 -9.64 4.98
CA ILE A 99 8.48 -8.75 4.57
C ILE A 99 9.59 -8.77 5.61
N LYS A 100 10.80 -9.05 5.15
CA LYS A 100 12.00 -8.92 5.98
C LYS A 100 12.48 -7.47 5.92
N LEU A 101 12.22 -6.74 7.00
CA LEU A 101 12.69 -5.37 7.16
C LEU A 101 14.08 -5.38 7.78
N GLN A 102 15.10 -4.99 7.00
CA GLN A 102 16.46 -4.84 7.52
C GLN A 102 16.67 -3.39 7.96
N GLY A 103 16.69 -3.19 9.29
CA GLY A 103 16.96 -1.87 9.87
C GLY A 103 15.78 -0.90 9.95
N ALA A 104 14.59 -1.27 9.46
CA ALA A 104 13.37 -0.51 9.68
C ALA A 104 12.55 -1.16 10.80
N PRO A 105 11.89 -0.36 11.66
CA PRO A 105 11.04 -0.91 12.71
C PRO A 105 9.80 -1.57 12.12
N ILE A 106 9.30 -2.61 12.79
CA ILE A 106 8.02 -3.23 12.47
C ILE A 106 6.91 -2.30 12.95
N PHE A 107 5.93 -2.05 12.09
CA PHE A 107 4.73 -1.29 12.43
C PHE A 107 3.55 -2.23 12.67
N VAL A 108 2.83 -2.02 13.75
CA VAL A 108 1.62 -2.77 14.10
C VAL A 108 0.44 -1.81 14.14
N GLY A 109 -0.57 -2.05 13.33
CA GLY A 109 -1.74 -1.19 13.26
C GLY A 109 -2.50 -1.39 11.96
N LYS A 110 -3.57 -0.62 11.80
CA LYS A 110 -4.42 -0.66 10.61
C LYS A 110 -4.29 0.66 9.86
N VAL A 111 -4.08 0.57 8.56
CA VAL A 111 -3.95 1.70 7.64
C VAL A 111 -5.00 1.58 6.54
N TYR A 112 -5.64 2.68 6.20
CA TYR A 112 -6.57 2.78 5.08
C TYR A 112 -5.94 3.58 3.93
N VAL A 113 -6.30 3.21 2.72
CA VAL A 113 -6.02 4.00 1.52
C VAL A 113 -7.35 4.27 0.82
N ILE A 114 -7.72 5.53 0.74
CA ILE A 114 -9.05 5.96 0.27
C ILE A 114 -8.90 6.89 -0.92
N ASP A 115 -9.60 6.57 -2.01
CA ASP A 115 -9.73 7.44 -3.18
C ASP A 115 -11.06 8.18 -3.10
N ASP A 116 -11.03 9.50 -3.00
CA ASP A 116 -12.23 10.35 -2.98
C ASP A 116 -12.58 10.94 -4.35
N LYS A 117 -11.99 10.42 -5.43
CA LYS A 117 -12.08 10.85 -6.83
C LYS A 117 -11.18 12.05 -7.18
N THR A 118 -10.91 12.95 -6.24
CA THR A 118 -10.02 14.10 -6.46
C THR A 118 -8.57 13.76 -6.09
N HIS A 119 -8.39 12.98 -5.05
CA HIS A 119 -7.09 12.53 -4.56
C HIS A 119 -7.22 11.23 -3.78
N SER A 120 -6.10 10.59 -3.52
CA SER A 120 -6.01 9.37 -2.70
C SER A 120 -5.22 9.66 -1.44
N THR A 121 -5.71 9.19 -0.31
CA THR A 121 -5.10 9.45 1.01
C THR A 121 -4.80 8.15 1.73
N MET A 122 -3.59 8.04 2.24
CA MET A 122 -3.20 7.00 3.20
C MET A 122 -3.30 7.57 4.61
N LEU A 123 -4.06 6.90 5.48
CA LEU A 123 -4.31 7.33 6.85
C LEU A 123 -4.33 6.15 7.80
N LYS A 124 -4.03 6.37 9.07
CA LYS A 124 -4.23 5.34 10.09
C LYS A 124 -5.72 5.20 10.38
N ALA A 125 -6.17 3.99 10.72
CA ALA A 125 -7.58 3.73 11.00
C ALA A 125 -8.16 4.63 12.08
N GLU A 126 -7.36 4.99 13.08
CA GLU A 126 -7.75 5.90 14.17
C GLU A 126 -7.92 7.36 13.74
N GLU A 127 -7.44 7.72 12.56
CA GLU A 127 -7.61 9.06 11.99
C GLU A 127 -8.86 9.17 11.10
N TYR A 128 -9.53 8.05 10.89
CA TYR A 128 -10.73 7.99 10.03
C TYR A 128 -11.98 8.54 10.73
#